data_0f7169e0755fef1df86309b4803f3388
#
_entry.id   0f7169e0755fef1df86309b4803f3388
#
_cell.length_a   1.000
_cell.length_b   1.000
_cell.length_c   1.000
_cell.angle_alpha   90.00
_cell.angle_beta   90.00
_cell.angle_gamma   90.00
#
_symmetry.space_group_name_H-M   'P 1'
#
loop_
_entity.id
_entity.type
_entity.pdbx_description
1 polymer ?
#
loop_
_entity_poly.entity_id
_entity_poly.type
_entity_poly.pdbx_seq_one_letter_code
_entity_poly.pdbx_strand_id
1 'polypeptide(L)'
;MELTFPRGTLTDELKADVDAFYGDVFGWRFLDTPVVGQLGHLCQIGDDGDFILLLESDTPIESPGYDHLGFLYDTAAEVDELLAKIKAWQEKDGRIRIKEYEDLVTPNLTVHAFYVKHLLPLWFDVQSQERHQTS
;
A
#
# COMPACT_ATOMS: atom_id res chain seq x y z
N MET A 1 -9.94 5.92 -1.33
CA MET A 1 -10.19 5.00 -0.21
C MET A 1 -9.92 5.70 1.10
N GLU A 2 -10.73 5.43 2.12
CA GLU A 2 -10.52 5.96 3.45
C GLU A 2 -10.08 4.84 4.38
N LEU A 3 -9.05 5.08 5.18
CA LEU A 3 -8.58 4.14 6.20
C LEU A 3 -8.65 4.82 7.56
N THR A 4 -9.16 4.10 8.54
CA THR A 4 -9.38 4.64 9.88
C THR A 4 -8.51 3.95 10.91
N PHE A 5 -8.04 4.75 11.85
CA PHE A 5 -7.14 4.33 12.94
C PHE A 5 -7.85 4.52 14.27
N PRO A 6 -7.48 3.76 15.30
CA PRO A 6 -7.97 4.03 16.66
C PRO A 6 -7.64 5.44 17.11
N ARG A 7 -8.52 6.03 17.91
CA ARG A 7 -8.33 7.38 18.44
C ARG A 7 -6.97 7.53 19.14
N GLY A 8 -6.26 8.61 18.82
CA GLY A 8 -4.97 8.95 19.40
C GLY A 8 -3.78 8.24 18.78
N THR A 9 -3.99 7.40 17.74
CA THR A 9 -2.90 6.62 17.12
C THR A 9 -2.36 7.22 15.83
N LEU A 10 -3.13 8.09 15.16
CA LEU A 10 -2.65 8.79 13.95
C LEU A 10 -1.87 10.04 14.38
N THR A 11 -0.72 9.80 14.98
CA THR A 11 0.15 10.84 15.52
C THR A 11 1.03 11.46 14.42
N ASP A 12 1.65 12.60 14.71
CA ASP A 12 2.61 13.21 13.79
C ASP A 12 3.79 12.27 13.51
N GLU A 13 4.21 11.50 14.50
CA GLU A 13 5.27 10.51 14.36
C GLU A 13 4.85 9.39 13.40
N LEU A 14 3.64 8.85 13.55
CA LEU A 14 3.13 7.82 12.63
C LEU A 14 2.99 8.37 11.21
N LYS A 15 2.47 9.60 11.06
CA LYS A 15 2.38 10.25 9.75
C LYS A 15 3.75 10.40 9.10
N ALA A 16 4.76 10.80 9.86
CA ALA A 16 6.14 10.92 9.35
C ALA A 16 6.68 9.57 8.87
N ASP A 17 6.43 8.50 9.61
CA ASP A 17 6.84 7.15 9.22
C ASP A 17 6.13 6.67 7.95
N VAL A 18 4.84 6.95 7.83
CA VAL A 18 4.05 6.67 6.61
C VAL A 18 4.63 7.41 5.42
N ASP A 19 4.87 8.71 5.58
CA ASP A 19 5.37 9.57 4.50
C ASP A 19 6.75 9.10 4.02
N ALA A 20 7.62 8.73 4.95
CA ALA A 20 8.96 8.26 4.61
C ALA A 20 8.93 6.96 3.80
N PHE A 21 8.16 5.97 4.23
CA PHE A 21 8.11 4.69 3.55
C PHE A 21 7.34 4.77 2.22
N TYR A 22 6.10 5.23 2.26
CA TYR A 22 5.26 5.26 1.06
C TYR A 22 5.70 6.31 0.04
N GLY A 23 6.30 7.39 0.51
CA GLY A 23 6.90 8.39 -0.38
C GLY A 23 8.11 7.85 -1.12
N ASP A 24 9.00 7.13 -0.43
CA ASP A 24 10.19 6.54 -1.04
C ASP A 24 9.86 5.35 -1.96
N VAL A 25 9.02 4.42 -1.49
CA VAL A 25 8.75 3.17 -2.22
C VAL A 25 7.77 3.40 -3.37
N PHE A 26 6.66 4.08 -3.11
CA PHE A 26 5.57 4.20 -4.07
C PHE A 26 5.47 5.59 -4.72
N GLY A 27 6.26 6.55 -4.26
CA GLY A 27 6.25 7.90 -4.81
C GLY A 27 5.02 8.71 -4.43
N TRP A 28 4.33 8.34 -3.35
CA TRP A 28 3.15 9.08 -2.90
C TRP A 28 3.53 10.46 -2.38
N ARG A 29 2.59 11.39 -2.47
CA ARG A 29 2.70 12.74 -1.89
C ARG A 29 1.67 12.88 -0.79
N PHE A 30 1.93 13.73 0.19
CA PHE A 30 1.14 13.80 1.41
C PHE A 30 0.81 15.23 1.80
N LEU A 31 -0.37 15.43 2.38
CA LEU A 31 -0.74 16.70 3.02
C LEU A 31 -1.81 16.45 4.08
N ASP A 32 -1.79 17.27 5.12
CA ASP A 32 -2.87 17.28 6.10
C ASP A 32 -4.05 18.08 5.54
N THR A 33 -5.27 17.60 5.80
CA THR A 33 -6.49 18.27 5.35
C THR A 33 -7.59 18.19 6.42
N PRO A 34 -8.29 19.28 6.68
CA PRO A 34 -9.44 19.25 7.61
C PRO A 34 -10.57 18.39 7.04
N VAL A 35 -11.08 17.46 7.86
CA VAL A 35 -12.18 16.58 7.51
C VAL A 35 -13.09 16.44 8.72
N VAL A 36 -14.28 16.96 8.65
CA VAL A 36 -15.37 16.84 9.65
C VAL A 36 -14.87 16.75 11.11
N GLY A 37 -14.35 17.87 11.62
CA GLY A 37 -13.93 17.98 13.02
C GLY A 37 -12.58 17.38 13.38
N GLN A 38 -11.80 16.93 12.41
CA GLN A 38 -10.44 16.45 12.64
C GLN A 38 -9.52 16.82 11.49
N LEU A 39 -8.22 16.67 11.73
CA LEU A 39 -7.20 16.84 10.69
C LEU A 39 -6.86 15.48 10.11
N GLY A 40 -7.28 15.24 8.88
CA GLY A 40 -6.94 14.01 8.15
C GLY A 40 -5.58 14.11 7.47
N HIS A 41 -5.00 12.95 7.15
CA HIS A 41 -3.74 12.86 6.41
C HIS A 41 -4.03 12.26 5.04
N LEU A 42 -3.85 13.07 3.99
CA LEU A 42 -4.16 12.68 2.62
C LEU A 42 -2.91 12.13 1.94
N CYS A 43 -3.01 10.88 1.46
CA CYS A 43 -1.97 10.22 0.67
C CYS A 43 -2.39 10.27 -0.79
N GLN A 44 -1.69 11.06 -1.61
CA GLN A 44 -1.94 11.16 -3.04
C GLN A 44 -1.16 10.07 -3.77
N ILE A 45 -1.89 9.12 -4.38
CA ILE A 45 -1.30 7.92 -4.96
C ILE A 45 -0.78 8.15 -6.36
N GLY A 46 -1.49 8.92 -7.16
CA GLY A 46 -1.14 9.16 -8.55
C GLY A 46 -1.46 10.57 -9.00
N ASP A 47 -1.18 10.86 -10.27
CA ASP A 47 -1.41 12.17 -10.85
C ASP A 47 -2.90 12.40 -11.21
N ASP A 48 -3.70 11.33 -11.23
CA ASP A 48 -5.11 11.37 -11.64
C ASP A 48 -6.08 11.67 -10.49
N GLY A 49 -5.56 11.96 -9.30
CA GLY A 49 -6.39 12.31 -8.15
C GLY A 49 -6.80 11.14 -7.27
N ASP A 50 -6.30 9.93 -7.53
CA ASP A 50 -6.51 8.79 -6.65
C ASP A 50 -5.83 9.03 -5.31
N PHE A 51 -6.51 8.68 -4.23
CA PHE A 51 -5.99 8.96 -2.89
C PHE A 51 -6.42 7.92 -1.86
N ILE A 52 -5.64 7.88 -0.78
CA ILE A 52 -6.02 7.23 0.47
C ILE A 52 -6.04 8.31 1.54
N LEU A 53 -7.16 8.42 2.25
CA LEU A 53 -7.33 9.38 3.34
C LEU A 53 -7.24 8.65 4.67
N LEU A 54 -6.34 9.11 5.54
CA LEU A 54 -6.15 8.53 6.88
C LEU A 54 -6.87 9.40 7.91
N LEU A 55 -7.73 8.77 8.70
CA LEU A 55 -8.52 9.42 9.76
C LEU A 55 -8.51 8.57 11.02
N GLU A 56 -8.93 9.16 12.13
CA GLU A 56 -9.19 8.42 13.36
C GLU A 56 -10.69 8.16 13.51
N SER A 57 -11.02 7.02 14.15
CA SER A 57 -12.40 6.62 14.40
C SER A 57 -12.50 5.78 15.66
N ASP A 58 -13.66 5.86 16.34
CA ASP A 58 -13.98 4.96 17.46
C ASP A 58 -14.21 3.52 16.98
N THR A 59 -14.51 3.37 15.70
CA THR A 59 -14.72 2.05 15.05
C THR A 59 -13.78 1.94 13.84
N PRO A 60 -12.45 1.81 14.08
CA PRO A 60 -11.49 1.77 12.99
C PRO A 60 -11.65 0.52 12.14
N ILE A 61 -11.26 0.63 10.87
CA ILE A 61 -11.26 -0.51 9.96
C ILE A 61 -10.26 -1.56 10.46
N GLU A 62 -10.64 -2.83 10.40
CA GLU A 62 -9.78 -3.95 10.71
C GLU A 62 -9.73 -4.89 9.51
N SER A 63 -8.52 -5.38 9.21
CA SER A 63 -8.30 -6.38 8.18
C SER A 63 -7.84 -7.68 8.88
N PRO A 64 -8.76 -8.60 9.18
CA PRO A 64 -8.43 -9.78 9.98
C PRO A 64 -7.61 -10.84 9.24
N GLY A 65 -7.52 -10.74 7.92
CA GLY A 65 -6.78 -11.69 7.10
C GLY A 65 -5.88 -10.96 6.10
N TYR A 66 -5.95 -11.41 4.86
CA TYR A 66 -5.21 -10.80 3.75
C TYR A 66 -6.08 -9.88 2.90
N ASP A 67 -7.08 -9.24 3.50
CA ASP A 67 -7.86 -8.22 2.80
C ASP A 67 -6.93 -7.15 2.26
N HIS A 68 -7.05 -6.83 0.99
CA HIS A 68 -6.04 -6.04 0.30
C HIS A 68 -6.61 -5.08 -0.72
N LEU A 69 -5.82 -4.07 -1.04
CA LEU A 69 -6.01 -3.18 -2.18
C LEU A 69 -4.93 -3.50 -3.22
N GLY A 70 -5.33 -3.74 -4.46
CA GLY A 70 -4.41 -4.07 -5.53
C GLY A 70 -3.84 -2.83 -6.22
N PHE A 71 -2.53 -2.87 -6.49
CA PHE A 71 -1.84 -1.90 -7.33
C PHE A 71 -1.27 -2.63 -8.55
N LEU A 72 -1.72 -2.23 -9.73
CA LEU A 72 -1.30 -2.86 -10.98
C LEU A 72 -0.14 -2.08 -11.61
N TYR A 73 0.95 -2.79 -11.89
CA TYR A 73 2.12 -2.27 -12.58
C TYR A 73 2.24 -2.90 -13.96
N ASP A 74 2.97 -2.23 -14.87
CA ASP A 74 3.04 -2.66 -16.25
C ASP A 74 3.89 -3.92 -16.45
N THR A 75 4.94 -4.09 -15.66
CA THR A 75 5.90 -5.19 -15.84
C THR A 75 6.24 -5.90 -14.53
N ALA A 76 6.63 -7.18 -14.66
CA ALA A 76 7.16 -7.95 -13.54
C ALA A 76 8.46 -7.34 -12.99
N ALA A 77 9.26 -6.72 -13.85
CA ALA A 77 10.50 -6.06 -13.43
C ALA A 77 10.22 -4.90 -12.45
N GLU A 78 9.18 -4.11 -12.71
CA GLU A 78 8.77 -3.04 -11.79
C GLU A 78 8.32 -3.59 -10.44
N VAL A 79 7.57 -4.69 -10.43
CA VAL A 79 7.15 -5.38 -9.21
C VAL A 79 8.37 -5.85 -8.41
N ASP A 80 9.33 -6.46 -9.08
CA ASP A 80 10.57 -6.95 -8.45
C ASP A 80 11.42 -5.82 -7.88
N GLU A 81 11.50 -4.68 -8.57
CA GLU A 81 12.21 -3.50 -8.09
C GLU A 81 11.58 -2.95 -6.80
N LEU A 82 10.25 -2.89 -6.75
CA LEU A 82 9.52 -2.47 -5.55
C LEU A 82 9.74 -3.44 -4.40
N LEU A 83 9.69 -4.73 -4.67
CA LEU A 83 9.94 -5.75 -3.64
C LEU A 83 11.34 -5.63 -3.07
N ALA A 84 12.35 -5.44 -3.91
CA ALA A 84 13.74 -5.26 -3.47
C ALA A 84 13.88 -4.02 -2.57
N LYS A 85 13.23 -2.94 -2.95
CA LYS A 85 13.23 -1.69 -2.19
C LYS A 85 12.56 -1.85 -0.83
N ILE A 86 11.42 -2.54 -0.79
CA ILE A 86 10.70 -2.83 0.45
C ILE A 86 11.50 -3.75 1.36
N LYS A 87 12.19 -4.74 0.81
CA LYS A 87 13.09 -5.63 1.59
C LYS A 87 14.24 -4.84 2.21
N ALA A 88 14.80 -3.87 1.51
CA ALA A 88 15.82 -2.99 2.06
C ALA A 88 15.28 -2.17 3.24
N TRP A 89 14.05 -1.67 3.15
CA TRP A 89 13.38 -1.01 4.25
C TRP A 89 13.13 -1.96 5.44
N GLN A 90 12.74 -3.20 5.15
CA GLN A 90 12.45 -4.21 6.18
C GLN A 90 13.68 -4.51 7.04
N GLU A 91 14.87 -4.44 6.49
CA GLU A 91 16.12 -4.58 7.25
C GLU A 91 16.27 -3.52 8.34
N LYS A 92 15.69 -2.34 8.14
CA LYS A 92 15.74 -1.20 9.06
C LYS A 92 14.50 -1.08 9.93
N ASP A 93 13.38 -1.64 9.48
CA ASP A 93 12.08 -1.54 10.17
C ASP A 93 11.39 -2.89 10.16
N GLY A 94 11.46 -3.58 11.29
CA GLY A 94 10.88 -4.93 11.44
C GLY A 94 9.36 -4.98 11.48
N ARG A 95 8.68 -3.83 11.44
CA ARG A 95 7.21 -3.78 11.36
C ARG A 95 6.68 -4.13 9.97
N ILE A 96 7.52 -4.09 8.94
CA ILE A 96 7.12 -4.39 7.57
C ILE A 96 6.87 -5.89 7.42
N ARG A 97 5.71 -6.23 6.89
CA ARG A 97 5.31 -7.61 6.60
C ARG A 97 5.20 -7.79 5.09
N ILE A 98 5.83 -8.85 4.59
CA ILE A 98 5.84 -9.17 3.16
C ILE A 98 5.37 -10.60 2.98
N LYS A 99 4.51 -10.82 1.98
CA LYS A 99 4.15 -12.15 1.54
C LYS A 99 4.39 -12.27 0.05
N GLU A 100 5.35 -13.12 -0.30
CA GLU A 100 5.66 -13.42 -1.68
C GLU A 100 4.84 -14.61 -2.15
N TYR A 101 4.45 -14.58 -3.42
CA TYR A 101 3.69 -15.64 -4.07
C TYR A 101 4.44 -16.12 -5.30
N GLU A 102 4.26 -17.41 -5.62
CA GLU A 102 4.64 -17.92 -6.92
C GLU A 102 3.69 -17.34 -7.98
N ASP A 103 4.17 -17.21 -9.21
CA ASP A 103 3.36 -16.70 -10.29
C ASP A 103 2.10 -17.55 -10.47
N LEU A 104 0.96 -16.89 -10.58
CA LEU A 104 -0.29 -17.53 -10.94
C LEU A 104 -0.35 -17.57 -12.47
N VAL A 105 -0.21 -18.76 -13.02
CA VAL A 105 -0.24 -18.97 -14.47
C VAL A 105 -1.54 -19.62 -14.88
N THR A 106 -2.30 -18.93 -15.72
CA THR A 106 -3.51 -19.44 -16.34
C THR A 106 -3.31 -19.47 -17.87
N PRO A 107 -4.20 -20.11 -18.65
CA PRO A 107 -4.07 -20.08 -20.11
C PRO A 107 -4.03 -18.68 -20.72
N ASN A 108 -4.67 -17.71 -20.06
CA ASN A 108 -4.82 -16.35 -20.60
C ASN A 108 -3.98 -15.30 -19.89
N LEU A 109 -3.39 -15.63 -18.75
CA LEU A 109 -2.82 -14.61 -17.88
C LEU A 109 -1.75 -15.19 -16.96
N THR A 110 -0.66 -14.46 -16.79
CA THR A 110 0.30 -14.69 -15.71
C THR A 110 0.25 -13.50 -14.76
N VAL A 111 0.04 -13.77 -13.49
CA VAL A 111 0.07 -12.76 -12.43
C VAL A 111 1.32 -12.92 -11.60
N HIS A 112 2.11 -11.86 -11.52
CA HIS A 112 3.33 -11.78 -10.72
C HIS A 112 3.09 -10.78 -9.59
N ALA A 113 3.06 -11.26 -8.34
CA ALA A 113 2.58 -10.46 -7.22
C ALA A 113 3.30 -10.74 -5.91
N PHE A 114 3.34 -9.72 -5.05
CA PHE A 114 3.61 -9.87 -3.63
C PHE A 114 2.65 -8.98 -2.84
N TYR A 115 2.48 -9.29 -1.56
CA TYR A 115 1.69 -8.49 -0.64
C TYR A 115 2.61 -7.82 0.38
N VAL A 116 2.30 -6.59 0.74
CA VAL A 116 3.01 -5.85 1.78
C VAL A 116 2.00 -5.18 2.72
N LYS A 117 2.30 -5.23 4.02
CA LYS A 117 1.54 -4.50 5.05
C LYS A 117 2.52 -3.74 5.93
N HIS A 118 2.35 -2.44 6.01
CA HIS A 118 3.19 -1.58 6.82
C HIS A 118 2.45 -0.34 7.25
N LEU A 119 2.27 -0.17 8.56
CA LEU A 119 1.65 1.01 9.21
C LEU A 119 0.17 1.26 8.88
N LEU A 120 -0.32 0.83 7.74
CA LEU A 120 -1.72 0.98 7.33
C LEU A 120 -2.49 -0.31 7.61
N PRO A 121 -3.81 -0.24 7.90
CA PRO A 121 -4.57 -1.37 8.41
C PRO A 121 -5.06 -2.36 7.34
N LEU A 122 -4.35 -2.51 6.24
CA LEU A 122 -4.63 -3.52 5.22
C LEU A 122 -3.36 -3.88 4.46
N TRP A 123 -3.43 -4.97 3.70
CA TRP A 123 -2.37 -5.36 2.79
C TRP A 123 -2.49 -4.62 1.46
N PHE A 124 -1.36 -4.37 0.82
CA PHE A 124 -1.32 -3.95 -0.57
C PHE A 124 -0.83 -5.12 -1.42
N ASP A 125 -1.57 -5.42 -2.48
CA ASP A 125 -1.21 -6.42 -3.48
C ASP A 125 -0.54 -5.69 -4.65
N VAL A 126 0.77 -5.82 -4.73
CA VAL A 126 1.56 -5.20 -5.79
C VAL A 126 1.76 -6.24 -6.88
N GLN A 127 1.20 -6.01 -8.05
CA GLN A 127 1.20 -7.01 -9.10
C GLN A 127 1.38 -6.45 -10.49
N SER A 128 1.87 -7.30 -11.39
CA SER A 128 1.79 -7.13 -12.83
C SER A 128 1.03 -8.30 -13.44
N GLN A 129 0.38 -8.04 -14.56
CA GLN A 129 -0.37 -9.04 -15.30
C GLN A 129 0.15 -9.11 -16.72
N GLU A 130 0.58 -10.29 -17.14
CA GLU A 130 0.97 -10.55 -18.52
C GLU A 130 -0.13 -11.36 -19.19
N ARG A 131 -0.74 -10.78 -20.20
CA ARG A 131 -1.79 -11.46 -20.95
C ARG A 131 -1.16 -12.31 -22.03
N HIS A 132 -1.61 -13.57 -22.12
CA HIS A 132 -1.18 -14.48 -23.17
C HIS A 132 -2.11 -14.34 -24.36
N GLN A 133 -1.51 -14.23 -25.55
CA GLN A 133 -2.28 -14.24 -26.78
C GLN A 133 -2.73 -15.66 -27.09
N THR A 134 -4.04 -15.85 -27.23
CA THR A 134 -4.59 -17.09 -27.76
C THR A 134 -4.61 -17.00 -29.28
N SER A 135 -3.82 -17.82 -29.91
CA SER A 135 -3.84 -17.94 -31.37
C SER A 135 -5.03 -18.78 -31.82
#